data_82370705944e1d6c16aee4d5b2b38c18
#
_entry.id   82370705944e1d6c16aee4d5b2b38c18
#
_cell.length_a   1.000
_cell.length_b   1.000
_cell.length_c   1.000
_cell.angle_alpha   90.00
_cell.angle_beta   90.00
_cell.angle_gamma   90.00
#
_symmetry.space_group_name_H-M   'P 1'
#
loop_
_entity.id
_entity.type
_entity.pdbx_description
1 polymer ?
#
loop_
_entity_poly.entity_id
_entity_poly.type
_entity_poly.pdbx_seq_one_letter_code
_entity_poly.pdbx_strand_id
1 'polypeptide(L)'
;MEFLLDGIRAVTWQQCVMYVVGALLIYLAIKKDYEPSLLLPMGFGAILVNLPMSGVLNQMVAGVGESQGIIQWLFETTIEASEALPLLLFIGIGAMIDFGPLLSNPKMFLFGAAAQFGIFLAMIAAVLLDFDLRDAASIGIIGAADGPTSILVSQVLHSNYVGPIAVAAYSYMALVPIIQPFAIKLVTTKKERAMHMPYNPNHVSRTLRICFPIMVTIIAGFIAPMSVSLVGFLMFGNLLRECGCLERLSQTAQDDLANLITLLLGITISFSMQAEQFVNLDTVIIMGLGLVAFVFDSIGGVMFAKLLNLFCKNKVNPMVGAAGISAFPMSARVIQKMGIEADSQNHLLMHAVGANVAGQIASVLAGGMILNLVPQLLK
;
A
#
# COMPACT_ATOMS: atom_id res chain seq x y z
N MET A 1 43.70 -7.12 -18.12
CA MET A 1 43.13 -5.85 -17.57
C MET A 1 41.87 -5.40 -18.31
N GLU A 2 41.59 -5.88 -19.53
CA GLU A 2 40.37 -5.52 -20.27
C GLU A 2 39.09 -5.95 -19.55
N PHE A 3 39.04 -7.15 -18.95
CA PHE A 3 37.88 -7.65 -18.24
C PHE A 3 37.43 -6.78 -17.04
N LEU A 4 38.33 -5.97 -16.47
CA LEU A 4 37.98 -5.04 -15.37
C LEU A 4 37.19 -3.84 -15.88
N LEU A 5 37.21 -3.55 -17.17
CA LEU A 5 36.50 -2.46 -17.80
C LEU A 5 35.20 -2.92 -18.47
N ASP A 6 34.97 -4.21 -18.58
CA ASP A 6 33.83 -4.77 -19.29
C ASP A 6 32.52 -4.37 -18.59
N GLY A 7 32.50 -4.38 -17.25
CA GLY A 7 31.35 -3.90 -16.48
C GLY A 7 31.04 -2.42 -16.72
N ILE A 8 32.08 -1.57 -16.84
CA ILE A 8 31.89 -0.14 -17.11
C ILE A 8 31.39 0.11 -18.53
N ARG A 9 31.93 -0.65 -19.50
CA ARG A 9 31.51 -0.53 -20.92
C ARG A 9 30.14 -1.07 -21.19
N ALA A 10 29.64 -1.98 -20.36
CA ALA A 10 28.30 -2.56 -20.46
C ALA A 10 27.20 -1.65 -19.88
N VAL A 11 27.54 -0.55 -19.21
CA VAL A 11 26.54 0.37 -18.63
C VAL A 11 25.74 1.06 -19.74
N THR A 12 24.42 0.95 -19.67
CA THR A 12 23.47 1.61 -20.56
C THR A 12 23.00 2.94 -19.97
N TRP A 13 22.45 3.82 -20.82
CA TRP A 13 21.88 5.08 -20.34
C TRP A 13 20.66 4.85 -19.44
N GLN A 14 19.87 3.80 -19.70
CA GLN A 14 18.73 3.43 -18.86
C GLN A 14 19.20 3.02 -17.46
N GLN A 15 20.29 2.28 -17.35
CA GLN A 15 20.89 1.93 -16.04
C GLN A 15 21.36 3.18 -15.29
N CYS A 16 21.92 4.18 -15.98
CA CYS A 16 22.28 5.46 -15.36
C CYS A 16 21.04 6.17 -14.78
N VAL A 17 19.90 6.14 -15.49
CA VAL A 17 18.63 6.65 -14.95
C VAL A 17 18.23 5.90 -13.69
N MET A 18 18.34 4.58 -13.68
CA MET A 18 17.99 3.77 -12.50
C MET A 18 18.93 4.01 -11.31
N TYR A 19 20.20 4.33 -11.53
CA TYR A 19 21.10 4.75 -10.43
C TYR A 19 20.64 6.07 -9.82
N VAL A 20 20.15 7.02 -10.63
CA VAL A 20 19.59 8.27 -10.13
C VAL A 20 18.29 8.01 -9.37
N VAL A 21 17.41 7.14 -9.88
CA VAL A 21 16.18 6.73 -9.20
C VAL A 21 16.49 6.07 -7.86
N GLY A 22 17.41 5.10 -7.84
CA GLY A 22 17.84 4.43 -6.60
C GLY A 22 18.43 5.41 -5.58
N ALA A 23 19.31 6.32 -6.02
CA ALA A 23 19.87 7.37 -5.16
C ALA A 23 18.80 8.33 -4.63
N LEU A 24 17.79 8.67 -5.44
CA LEU A 24 16.66 9.48 -5.01
C LEU A 24 15.84 8.80 -3.92
N LEU A 25 15.52 7.51 -4.08
CA LEU A 25 14.79 6.73 -3.07
C LEU A 25 15.57 6.68 -1.75
N ILE A 26 16.88 6.42 -1.81
CA ILE A 26 17.76 6.43 -0.64
C ILE A 26 17.78 7.82 0.01
N TYR A 27 17.86 8.89 -0.79
CA TYR A 27 17.82 10.26 -0.28
C TYR A 27 16.49 10.58 0.43
N LEU A 28 15.37 10.17 -0.15
CA LEU A 28 14.03 10.33 0.46
C LEU A 28 13.93 9.57 1.78
N ALA A 29 14.45 8.35 1.82
CA ALA A 29 14.50 7.54 3.04
C ALA A 29 15.31 8.23 4.16
N ILE A 30 16.55 8.66 3.86
CA ILE A 30 17.49 9.17 4.87
C ILE A 30 17.18 10.61 5.27
N LYS A 31 16.89 11.50 4.31
CA LYS A 31 16.74 12.94 4.56
C LYS A 31 15.32 13.39 4.85
N LYS A 32 14.33 12.64 4.35
CA LYS A 32 12.91 13.00 4.49
C LYS A 32 12.16 12.08 5.42
N ASP A 33 12.82 11.00 5.88
CA ASP A 33 12.22 9.98 6.77
C ASP A 33 10.92 9.37 6.17
N TYR A 34 10.93 9.16 4.82
CA TYR A 34 9.82 8.58 4.10
C TYR A 34 9.97 7.06 4.02
N GLU A 35 9.23 6.34 4.86
CA GLU A 35 9.27 4.88 4.94
C GLU A 35 10.69 4.30 4.78
N PRO A 36 11.65 4.65 5.68
CA PRO A 36 13.06 4.28 5.52
C PRO A 36 13.27 2.77 5.43
N SER A 37 12.46 2.01 6.17
CA SER A 37 12.52 0.54 6.22
C SER A 37 12.24 -0.13 4.86
N LEU A 38 11.56 0.56 3.96
CA LEU A 38 11.21 0.06 2.63
C LEU A 38 11.99 0.78 1.51
N LEU A 39 11.98 2.13 1.50
CA LEU A 39 12.59 2.90 0.42
C LEU A 39 14.11 2.71 0.34
N LEU A 40 14.78 2.56 1.48
CA LEU A 40 16.24 2.38 1.49
C LEU A 40 16.65 1.03 0.90
N PRO A 41 16.09 -0.15 1.32
CA PRO A 41 16.37 -1.42 0.67
C PRO A 41 15.98 -1.45 -0.82
N MET A 42 14.82 -0.85 -1.17
CA MET A 42 14.35 -0.79 -2.55
C MET A 42 15.29 0.07 -3.43
N GLY A 43 15.72 1.24 -2.95
CA GLY A 43 16.63 2.11 -3.67
C GLY A 43 18.03 1.47 -3.84
N PHE A 44 18.55 0.82 -2.80
CA PHE A 44 19.81 0.09 -2.87
C PHE A 44 19.72 -1.13 -3.80
N GLY A 45 18.64 -1.90 -3.69
CA GLY A 45 18.33 -3.01 -4.58
C GLY A 45 18.23 -2.58 -6.05
N ALA A 46 17.57 -1.42 -6.32
CA ALA A 46 17.49 -0.86 -7.68
C ALA A 46 18.87 -0.57 -8.28
N ILE A 47 19.82 -0.13 -7.46
CA ILE A 47 21.22 0.02 -7.91
C ILE A 47 21.83 -1.35 -8.19
N LEU A 48 21.66 -2.32 -7.29
CA LEU A 48 22.26 -3.67 -7.43
C LEU A 48 21.79 -4.40 -8.69
N VAL A 49 20.48 -4.40 -8.97
CA VAL A 49 19.91 -5.13 -10.14
C VAL A 49 20.28 -4.48 -11.48
N ASN A 50 20.67 -3.22 -11.47
CA ASN A 50 21.10 -2.48 -12.65
C ASN A 50 22.61 -2.38 -12.82
N LEU A 51 23.40 -2.98 -11.92
CA LEU A 51 24.85 -3.12 -12.12
C LEU A 51 25.12 -4.25 -13.12
N PRO A 52 25.81 -3.98 -14.22
CA PRO A 52 26.14 -5.03 -15.18
C PRO A 52 26.94 -6.17 -14.52
N MET A 53 26.61 -7.41 -14.86
CA MET A 53 27.31 -8.60 -14.36
C MET A 53 27.36 -8.73 -12.84
N SER A 54 26.36 -8.18 -12.14
CA SER A 54 26.36 -8.09 -10.67
C SER A 54 26.16 -9.44 -9.96
N GLY A 55 25.69 -10.48 -10.67
CA GLY A 55 25.38 -11.80 -10.08
C GLY A 55 24.16 -11.83 -9.17
N VAL A 56 23.43 -10.71 -9.00
CA VAL A 56 22.19 -10.67 -8.22
C VAL A 56 20.96 -11.10 -9.03
N LEU A 57 21.09 -11.09 -10.38
CA LEU A 57 20.17 -11.65 -11.35
C LEU A 57 20.76 -12.92 -11.98
N ASN A 58 19.91 -13.75 -12.58
CA ASN A 58 20.37 -14.92 -13.33
C ASN A 58 21.27 -14.47 -14.48
N GLN A 59 22.42 -15.11 -14.62
CA GLN A 59 23.38 -14.79 -15.66
C GLN A 59 24.14 -16.02 -16.14
N MET A 60 24.50 -16.01 -17.41
CA MET A 60 25.38 -17.03 -17.97
C MET A 60 26.85 -16.73 -17.64
N VAL A 61 27.48 -17.61 -16.88
CA VAL A 61 28.91 -17.52 -16.52
C VAL A 61 29.70 -18.46 -17.41
N ALA A 62 30.65 -17.92 -18.13
CA ALA A 62 31.49 -18.71 -19.05
C ALA A 62 32.23 -19.85 -18.31
N GLY A 63 32.05 -21.09 -18.78
CA GLY A 63 32.65 -22.28 -18.17
C GLY A 63 31.91 -22.86 -16.96
N VAL A 64 30.87 -22.18 -16.43
CA VAL A 64 30.08 -22.63 -15.28
C VAL A 64 28.63 -22.93 -15.69
N GLY A 65 28.07 -22.19 -16.65
CA GLY A 65 26.67 -22.26 -17.06
C GLY A 65 25.84 -21.15 -16.45
N GLU A 66 24.52 -21.38 -16.31
CA GLU A 66 23.60 -20.44 -15.68
C GLU A 66 23.85 -20.38 -14.17
N SER A 67 24.13 -19.17 -13.66
CA SER A 67 24.24 -18.88 -12.24
C SER A 67 22.98 -18.16 -11.78
N GLN A 68 22.34 -18.71 -10.76
CA GLN A 68 21.11 -18.13 -10.18
C GLN A 68 21.42 -16.92 -9.32
N GLY A 69 20.75 -15.79 -9.59
CA GLY A 69 20.90 -14.57 -8.85
C GLY A 69 19.97 -14.51 -7.64
N ILE A 70 20.48 -14.08 -6.48
CA ILE A 70 19.74 -14.12 -5.21
C ILE A 70 18.51 -13.22 -5.19
N ILE A 71 18.54 -12.04 -5.81
CA ILE A 71 17.40 -11.12 -5.83
C ILE A 71 16.29 -11.67 -6.75
N GLN A 72 16.67 -12.21 -7.89
CA GLN A 72 15.72 -12.86 -8.80
C GLN A 72 15.09 -14.09 -8.14
N TRP A 73 15.89 -14.95 -7.53
CA TRP A 73 15.40 -16.13 -6.82
C TRP A 73 14.41 -15.78 -5.70
N LEU A 74 14.71 -14.74 -4.90
CA LEU A 74 13.81 -14.24 -3.88
C LEU A 74 12.48 -13.77 -4.50
N PHE A 75 12.54 -13.01 -5.60
CA PHE A 75 11.34 -12.52 -6.28
C PHE A 75 10.48 -13.67 -6.80
N GLU A 76 11.05 -14.57 -7.57
CA GLU A 76 10.36 -15.71 -8.14
C GLU A 76 9.73 -16.61 -7.06
N THR A 77 10.45 -16.86 -5.96
CA THR A 77 9.99 -17.77 -4.92
C THR A 77 8.97 -17.11 -3.96
N THR A 78 9.20 -15.87 -3.56
CA THR A 78 8.46 -15.25 -2.46
C THR A 78 7.39 -14.25 -2.88
N ILE A 79 7.44 -13.80 -4.13
CA ILE A 79 6.43 -12.90 -4.71
C ILE A 79 5.68 -13.65 -5.82
N GLU A 80 6.39 -14.13 -6.84
CA GLU A 80 5.73 -14.71 -8.02
C GLU A 80 5.07 -16.07 -7.74
N ALA A 81 5.76 -16.98 -7.07
CA ALA A 81 5.26 -18.34 -6.85
C ALA A 81 4.30 -18.47 -5.66
N SER A 82 4.47 -17.67 -4.61
CA SER A 82 3.78 -17.92 -3.34
C SER A 82 3.18 -16.69 -2.66
N GLU A 83 3.54 -15.47 -3.11
CA GLU A 83 3.13 -14.19 -2.48
C GLU A 83 3.44 -14.14 -0.96
N ALA A 84 4.42 -14.97 -0.51
CA ALA A 84 4.67 -15.20 0.90
C ALA A 84 5.07 -13.92 1.65
N LEU A 85 5.98 -13.10 1.09
CA LEU A 85 6.42 -11.88 1.77
C LEU A 85 5.29 -10.87 1.97
N PRO A 86 4.47 -10.53 0.94
CA PRO A 86 3.31 -9.67 1.14
C PRO A 86 2.34 -10.19 2.20
N LEU A 87 2.01 -11.49 2.17
CA LEU A 87 1.07 -12.10 3.11
C LEU A 87 1.62 -12.08 4.54
N LEU A 88 2.88 -12.45 4.76
CA LEU A 88 3.50 -12.43 6.09
C LEU A 88 3.57 -11.01 6.66
N LEU A 89 3.76 -9.98 5.81
CA LEU A 89 3.74 -8.59 6.25
C LEU A 89 2.38 -8.22 6.85
N PHE A 90 1.27 -8.75 6.31
CA PHE A 90 -0.06 -8.51 6.86
C PHE A 90 -0.26 -9.03 8.28
N ILE A 91 0.47 -10.05 8.72
CA ILE A 91 0.45 -10.48 10.14
C ILE A 91 1.01 -9.34 11.02
N GLY A 92 2.14 -8.78 10.64
CA GLY A 92 2.75 -7.65 11.36
C GLY A 92 1.84 -6.43 11.40
N ILE A 93 1.31 -6.03 10.24
CA ILE A 93 0.36 -4.91 10.12
C ILE A 93 -0.88 -5.16 10.99
N GLY A 94 -1.48 -6.35 10.92
CA GLY A 94 -2.65 -6.73 11.71
C GLY A 94 -2.39 -6.65 13.21
N ALA A 95 -1.21 -7.06 13.65
CA ALA A 95 -0.80 -6.98 15.05
C ALA A 95 -0.57 -5.51 15.51
N MET A 96 -0.19 -4.60 14.60
CA MET A 96 -0.09 -3.17 14.90
C MET A 96 -1.44 -2.47 15.03
N ILE A 97 -2.46 -2.95 14.31
CA ILE A 97 -3.76 -2.28 14.23
C ILE A 97 -4.57 -2.45 15.51
N ASP A 98 -5.06 -1.33 16.06
CA ASP A 98 -6.10 -1.30 17.07
C ASP A 98 -7.47 -1.02 16.42
N PHE A 99 -8.33 -2.02 16.37
CA PHE A 99 -9.69 -1.89 15.85
C PHE A 99 -10.67 -1.23 16.86
N GLY A 100 -10.23 -0.93 18.07
CA GLY A 100 -11.06 -0.28 19.09
C GLY A 100 -11.76 0.99 18.62
N PRO A 101 -11.05 1.96 18.00
CA PRO A 101 -11.67 3.17 17.46
C PRO A 101 -12.74 2.91 16.39
N LEU A 102 -12.52 1.92 15.53
CA LEU A 102 -13.49 1.50 14.51
C LEU A 102 -14.71 0.83 15.13
N LEU A 103 -14.51 -0.09 16.08
CA LEU A 103 -15.57 -0.80 16.78
C LEU A 103 -16.39 0.16 17.67
N SER A 104 -15.77 1.19 18.23
CA SER A 104 -16.45 2.24 18.99
C SER A 104 -17.34 3.12 18.12
N ASN A 105 -17.00 3.29 16.83
CA ASN A 105 -17.74 4.08 15.87
C ASN A 105 -17.84 3.39 14.50
N PRO A 106 -18.76 2.40 14.34
CA PRO A 106 -18.86 1.62 13.11
C PRO A 106 -19.14 2.43 11.83
N LYS A 107 -19.62 3.68 11.96
CA LYS A 107 -19.80 4.57 10.80
C LYS A 107 -18.49 4.84 10.04
N MET A 108 -17.36 4.65 10.70
CA MET A 108 -16.03 4.80 10.07
C MET A 108 -15.80 3.79 8.94
N PHE A 109 -16.49 2.62 8.94
CA PHE A 109 -16.46 1.68 7.82
C PHE A 109 -16.84 2.31 6.49
N LEU A 110 -17.81 3.23 6.51
CA LEU A 110 -18.29 3.92 5.32
C LEU A 110 -17.19 4.80 4.68
N PHE A 111 -16.29 5.36 5.50
CA PHE A 111 -15.17 6.16 4.99
C PHE A 111 -14.11 5.29 4.31
N GLY A 112 -13.84 4.11 4.88
CA GLY A 112 -12.97 3.13 4.22
C GLY A 112 -13.50 2.72 2.85
N ALA A 113 -14.78 2.39 2.76
CA ALA A 113 -15.42 2.04 1.49
C ALA A 113 -15.41 3.21 0.49
N ALA A 114 -15.73 4.43 0.93
CA ALA A 114 -15.79 5.60 0.06
C ALA A 114 -14.42 6.04 -0.47
N ALA A 115 -13.36 5.80 0.31
CA ALA A 115 -12.00 6.11 -0.09
C ALA A 115 -11.41 5.10 -1.11
N GLN A 116 -12.15 4.09 -1.55
CA GLN A 116 -11.76 3.22 -2.67
C GLN A 116 -12.25 3.75 -4.03
N PHE A 117 -12.81 4.95 -4.09
CA PHE A 117 -13.36 5.55 -5.30
C PHE A 117 -12.32 5.72 -6.41
N GLY A 118 -11.10 6.14 -6.06
CA GLY A 118 -10.02 6.37 -7.01
C GLY A 118 -9.52 5.09 -7.68
N ILE A 119 -9.62 3.91 -7.02
CA ILE A 119 -9.31 2.61 -7.62
C ILE A 119 -10.12 2.42 -8.91
N PHE A 120 -11.44 2.54 -8.80
CA PHE A 120 -12.33 2.33 -9.93
C PHE A 120 -12.20 3.43 -10.99
N LEU A 121 -11.96 4.68 -10.57
CA LEU A 121 -11.71 5.79 -11.49
C LEU A 121 -10.43 5.55 -12.31
N ALA A 122 -9.34 5.15 -11.67
CA ALA A 122 -8.09 4.87 -12.36
C ALA A 122 -8.18 3.64 -13.26
N MET A 123 -8.92 2.61 -12.83
CA MET A 123 -9.20 1.44 -13.68
C MET A 123 -9.93 1.87 -14.97
N ILE A 124 -10.97 2.71 -14.87
CA ILE A 124 -11.68 3.24 -16.04
C ILE A 124 -10.73 4.07 -16.90
N ALA A 125 -9.90 4.94 -16.29
CA ALA A 125 -8.95 5.77 -17.04
C ALA A 125 -7.89 4.91 -17.74
N ALA A 126 -7.41 3.84 -17.13
CA ALA A 126 -6.46 2.91 -17.74
C ALA A 126 -7.08 2.18 -18.95
N VAL A 127 -8.33 1.72 -18.83
CA VAL A 127 -9.06 1.13 -19.99
C VAL A 127 -9.24 2.13 -21.12
N LEU A 128 -9.52 3.40 -20.81
CA LEU A 128 -9.63 4.47 -21.83
C LEU A 128 -8.29 4.82 -22.49
N LEU A 129 -7.17 4.44 -21.89
CA LEU A 129 -5.81 4.56 -22.44
C LEU A 129 -5.34 3.26 -23.10
N ASP A 130 -6.27 2.37 -23.48
CA ASP A 130 -6.06 1.11 -24.18
C ASP A 130 -5.23 0.06 -23.42
N PHE A 131 -5.13 0.16 -22.08
CA PHE A 131 -4.61 -0.94 -21.29
C PHE A 131 -5.60 -2.12 -21.24
N ASP A 132 -5.08 -3.34 -21.31
CA ASP A 132 -5.89 -4.54 -21.10
C ASP A 132 -6.60 -4.50 -19.72
N LEU A 133 -7.77 -5.12 -19.62
CA LEU A 133 -8.58 -5.07 -18.40
C LEU A 133 -7.84 -5.61 -17.16
N ARG A 134 -6.95 -6.60 -17.32
CA ARG A 134 -6.10 -7.13 -16.25
C ARG A 134 -5.11 -6.09 -15.76
N ASP A 135 -4.44 -5.45 -16.70
CA ASP A 135 -3.47 -4.40 -16.43
C ASP A 135 -4.16 -3.16 -15.85
N ALA A 136 -5.30 -2.75 -16.42
CA ALA A 136 -6.09 -1.63 -15.93
C ALA A 136 -6.59 -1.84 -14.48
N ALA A 137 -7.05 -3.05 -14.16
CA ALA A 137 -7.47 -3.40 -12.79
C ALA A 137 -6.29 -3.38 -11.81
N SER A 138 -5.15 -3.89 -12.25
CA SER A 138 -3.91 -3.89 -11.48
C SER A 138 -3.34 -2.48 -11.26
N ILE A 139 -3.51 -1.58 -12.24
CA ILE A 139 -3.14 -0.16 -12.11
C ILE A 139 -4.10 0.54 -11.14
N GLY A 140 -5.40 0.26 -11.25
CA GLY A 140 -6.41 0.89 -10.39
C GLY A 140 -6.13 0.69 -8.90
N ILE A 141 -5.75 -0.53 -8.49
CA ILE A 141 -5.52 -0.87 -7.09
C ILE A 141 -4.39 -0.07 -6.42
N ILE A 142 -3.50 0.56 -7.20
CA ILE A 142 -2.45 1.44 -6.68
C ILE A 142 -3.05 2.57 -5.84
N GLY A 143 -4.25 3.03 -6.19
CA GLY A 143 -4.95 4.11 -5.50
C GLY A 143 -5.21 3.83 -4.02
N ALA A 144 -5.43 2.58 -3.65
CA ALA A 144 -5.59 2.17 -2.26
C ALA A 144 -4.39 2.52 -1.36
N ALA A 145 -3.22 2.79 -1.96
CA ALA A 145 -1.94 2.96 -1.27
C ALA A 145 -1.63 1.77 -0.34
N ASP A 146 -1.82 0.58 -0.87
CA ASP A 146 -1.62 -0.71 -0.21
C ASP A 146 -0.71 -1.58 -1.10
N GLY A 147 0.59 -1.54 -0.80
CA GLY A 147 1.61 -2.23 -1.59
C GLY A 147 1.37 -3.74 -1.71
N PRO A 148 1.20 -4.46 -0.58
CA PRO A 148 0.94 -5.90 -0.62
C PRO A 148 -0.28 -6.29 -1.44
N THR A 149 -1.42 -5.59 -1.28
CA THR A 149 -2.63 -5.85 -2.08
C THR A 149 -2.38 -5.57 -3.57
N SER A 150 -1.63 -4.51 -3.90
CA SER A 150 -1.31 -4.16 -5.29
C SER A 150 -0.47 -5.25 -5.97
N ILE A 151 0.52 -5.81 -5.26
CA ILE A 151 1.31 -6.92 -5.77
C ILE A 151 0.43 -8.15 -5.99
N LEU A 152 -0.35 -8.55 -4.98
CA LEU A 152 -1.21 -9.74 -5.08
C LEU A 152 -2.18 -9.62 -6.26
N VAL A 153 -2.86 -8.49 -6.40
CA VAL A 153 -3.84 -8.30 -7.49
C VAL A 153 -3.14 -8.38 -8.85
N SER A 154 -2.00 -7.69 -9.02
CA SER A 154 -1.27 -7.69 -10.28
C SER A 154 -0.70 -9.06 -10.64
N GLN A 155 -0.27 -9.85 -9.66
CA GLN A 155 0.22 -11.21 -9.84
C GLN A 155 -0.89 -12.17 -10.26
N VAL A 156 -1.97 -12.23 -9.47
CA VAL A 156 -3.09 -13.15 -9.74
C VAL A 156 -3.77 -12.87 -11.08
N LEU A 157 -3.82 -11.60 -11.48
CA LEU A 157 -4.33 -11.20 -12.80
C LEU A 157 -3.32 -11.43 -13.93
N HIS A 158 -2.08 -11.84 -13.61
CA HIS A 158 -0.98 -11.97 -14.57
C HIS A 158 -0.76 -10.66 -15.36
N SER A 159 -0.70 -9.53 -14.66
CA SER A 159 -0.42 -8.23 -15.26
C SER A 159 1.01 -8.20 -15.83
N ASN A 160 1.16 -7.55 -16.99
CA ASN A 160 2.47 -7.32 -17.60
C ASN A 160 3.31 -6.28 -16.83
N TYR A 161 2.72 -5.56 -15.87
CA TYR A 161 3.31 -4.41 -15.21
C TYR A 161 3.43 -4.57 -13.69
N VAL A 162 3.58 -5.81 -13.19
CA VAL A 162 3.72 -6.08 -11.74
C VAL A 162 4.78 -5.19 -11.09
N GLY A 163 5.93 -5.05 -11.76
CA GLY A 163 7.04 -4.23 -11.26
C GLY A 163 6.70 -2.75 -11.12
N PRO A 164 6.33 -2.06 -12.20
CA PRO A 164 5.89 -0.67 -12.16
C PRO A 164 4.76 -0.42 -11.15
N ILE A 165 3.79 -1.33 -11.04
CA ILE A 165 2.67 -1.25 -10.11
C ILE A 165 3.17 -1.34 -8.66
N ALA A 166 4.03 -2.31 -8.35
CA ALA A 166 4.60 -2.46 -7.01
C ALA A 166 5.39 -1.22 -6.59
N VAL A 167 6.28 -0.73 -7.46
CA VAL A 167 7.06 0.49 -7.20
C VAL A 167 6.16 1.70 -7.00
N ALA A 168 5.15 1.89 -7.84
CA ALA A 168 4.20 2.99 -7.72
C ALA A 168 3.44 2.93 -6.39
N ALA A 169 2.86 1.77 -6.03
CA ALA A 169 2.07 1.59 -4.82
C ALA A 169 2.88 1.91 -3.55
N TYR A 170 4.11 1.37 -3.45
CA TYR A 170 4.96 1.64 -2.30
C TYR A 170 5.52 3.07 -2.27
N SER A 171 5.87 3.63 -3.44
CA SER A 171 6.33 5.01 -3.52
C SER A 171 5.23 6.00 -3.09
N TYR A 172 3.98 5.75 -3.48
CA TYR A 172 2.86 6.62 -3.08
C TYR A 172 2.50 6.44 -1.61
N MET A 173 2.59 5.24 -1.06
CA MET A 173 2.45 5.04 0.38
C MET A 173 3.46 5.91 1.15
N ALA A 174 4.71 5.96 0.71
CA ALA A 174 5.73 6.82 1.31
C ALA A 174 5.47 8.33 1.11
N LEU A 175 4.81 8.71 0.01
CA LEU A 175 4.50 10.10 -0.33
C LEU A 175 3.16 10.61 0.25
N VAL A 176 2.42 9.78 0.99
CA VAL A 176 1.17 10.16 1.67
C VAL A 176 1.28 11.50 2.41
N PRO A 177 2.34 11.76 3.21
CA PRO A 177 2.45 13.02 3.95
C PRO A 177 2.53 14.29 3.07
N ILE A 178 2.83 14.13 1.79
CA ILE A 178 2.93 15.24 0.82
C ILE A 178 1.66 15.34 -0.01
N ILE A 179 1.25 14.23 -0.62
CA ILE A 179 0.18 14.20 -1.63
C ILE A 179 -1.18 14.39 -0.97
N GLN A 180 -1.43 13.70 0.15
CA GLN A 180 -2.73 13.72 0.81
C GLN A 180 -3.14 15.11 1.33
N PRO A 181 -2.26 15.91 2.00
CA PRO A 181 -2.59 17.28 2.37
C PRO A 181 -2.96 18.17 1.19
N PHE A 182 -2.29 17.99 0.04
CA PHE A 182 -2.61 18.70 -1.19
C PHE A 182 -4.03 18.33 -1.68
N ALA A 183 -4.33 17.04 -1.81
CA ALA A 183 -5.63 16.55 -2.25
C ALA A 183 -6.78 17.06 -1.34
N ILE A 184 -6.57 17.01 -0.01
CA ILE A 184 -7.55 17.49 0.97
C ILE A 184 -7.77 19.00 0.85
N LYS A 185 -6.69 19.79 0.71
CA LYS A 185 -6.78 21.25 0.59
C LYS A 185 -7.53 21.71 -0.66
N LEU A 186 -7.47 20.95 -1.75
CA LEU A 186 -8.22 21.24 -2.98
C LEU A 186 -9.73 21.22 -2.77
N VAL A 187 -10.21 20.33 -1.90
CA VAL A 187 -11.65 20.09 -1.74
C VAL A 187 -12.20 20.48 -0.37
N THR A 188 -11.39 21.10 0.51
CA THR A 188 -11.83 21.57 1.82
C THR A 188 -11.53 23.03 2.08
N THR A 189 -12.46 23.72 2.76
CA THR A 189 -12.27 25.09 3.25
C THR A 189 -11.53 25.09 4.59
N LYS A 190 -10.97 26.24 4.98
CA LYS A 190 -10.34 26.42 6.30
C LYS A 190 -11.32 26.14 7.45
N LYS A 191 -12.59 26.56 7.30
CA LYS A 191 -13.65 26.36 8.31
C LYS A 191 -13.96 24.86 8.50
N GLU A 192 -13.99 24.09 7.41
CA GLU A 192 -14.24 22.64 7.46
C GLU A 192 -13.07 21.92 8.14
N ARG A 193 -11.82 22.33 7.86
CA ARG A 193 -10.64 21.72 8.49
C ARG A 193 -10.52 22.02 9.99
N ALA A 194 -11.02 23.17 10.44
CA ALA A 194 -11.07 23.55 11.86
C ALA A 194 -12.24 22.95 12.63
N MET A 195 -13.08 22.11 12.01
CA MET A 195 -14.23 21.50 12.66
C MET A 195 -13.79 20.49 13.72
N HIS A 196 -14.18 20.70 14.97
CA HIS A 196 -13.92 19.80 16.08
C HIS A 196 -14.85 18.59 16.07
N MET A 197 -14.29 17.44 16.46
CA MET A 197 -15.05 16.21 16.69
C MET A 197 -14.83 15.73 18.13
N PRO A 198 -15.87 15.72 18.98
CA PRO A 198 -15.72 15.16 20.32
C PRO A 198 -15.48 13.66 20.24
N TYR A 199 -14.45 13.18 20.90
CA TYR A 199 -14.15 11.76 21.00
C TYR A 199 -14.70 11.20 22.31
N ASN A 200 -15.81 10.48 22.22
CA ASN A 200 -16.39 9.74 23.32
C ASN A 200 -16.33 8.25 22.96
N PRO A 201 -15.27 7.52 23.39
CA PRO A 201 -15.14 6.11 23.08
C PRO A 201 -16.23 5.30 23.79
N ASN A 202 -17.03 4.57 23.04
CA ASN A 202 -17.86 3.53 23.60
C ASN A 202 -16.96 2.40 24.10
N HIS A 203 -17.33 1.84 25.25
CA HIS A 203 -16.54 0.72 25.80
C HIS A 203 -16.73 -0.51 24.91
N VAL A 204 -15.63 -0.93 24.25
CA VAL A 204 -15.61 -2.14 23.42
C VAL A 204 -15.23 -3.32 24.31
N SER A 205 -16.09 -4.33 24.42
CA SER A 205 -15.80 -5.51 25.24
C SER A 205 -14.65 -6.33 24.66
N ARG A 206 -13.86 -6.96 25.52
CA ARG A 206 -12.75 -7.84 25.12
C ARG A 206 -13.23 -8.97 24.20
N THR A 207 -14.40 -9.56 24.51
CA THR A 207 -14.99 -10.61 23.68
C THR A 207 -15.24 -10.12 22.24
N LEU A 208 -15.76 -8.90 22.07
CA LEU A 208 -15.99 -8.34 20.74
C LEU A 208 -14.68 -8.12 19.98
N ARG A 209 -13.63 -7.65 20.63
CA ARG A 209 -12.29 -7.48 20.04
C ARG A 209 -11.70 -8.81 19.56
N ILE A 210 -11.87 -9.89 20.33
CA ILE A 210 -11.39 -11.23 19.93
C ILE A 210 -12.24 -11.84 18.81
N CYS A 211 -13.57 -11.70 18.88
CA CYS A 211 -14.46 -12.26 17.86
C CYS A 211 -14.41 -11.50 16.54
N PHE A 212 -14.09 -10.20 16.57
CA PHE A 212 -14.10 -9.34 15.39
C PHE A 212 -13.21 -9.83 14.24
N PRO A 213 -11.90 -10.14 14.44
CA PRO A 213 -11.05 -10.62 13.37
C PRO A 213 -11.53 -11.96 12.79
N ILE A 214 -12.09 -12.84 13.60
CA ILE A 214 -12.67 -14.12 13.15
C ILE A 214 -13.89 -13.86 12.27
N MET A 215 -14.81 -13.01 12.72
CA MET A 215 -16.01 -12.66 11.96
C MET A 215 -15.68 -11.99 10.62
N VAL A 216 -14.74 -11.05 10.62
CA VAL A 216 -14.32 -10.36 9.39
C VAL A 216 -13.73 -11.36 8.39
N THR A 217 -12.89 -12.27 8.83
CA THR A 217 -12.31 -13.31 7.97
C THR A 217 -13.39 -14.20 7.35
N ILE A 218 -14.37 -14.64 8.14
CA ILE A 218 -15.47 -15.49 7.64
C ILE A 218 -16.34 -14.71 6.64
N ILE A 219 -16.71 -13.47 6.97
CA ILE A 219 -17.53 -12.62 6.09
C ILE A 219 -16.80 -12.33 4.77
N ALA A 220 -15.50 -11.99 4.84
CA ALA A 220 -14.68 -11.77 3.66
C ALA A 220 -14.62 -13.03 2.77
N GLY A 221 -14.51 -14.21 3.39
CA GLY A 221 -14.52 -15.48 2.68
C GLY A 221 -15.80 -15.76 1.89
N PHE A 222 -16.93 -15.27 2.38
CA PHE A 222 -18.21 -15.40 1.65
C PHE A 222 -18.39 -14.33 0.56
N ILE A 223 -17.90 -13.10 0.78
CA ILE A 223 -18.11 -11.97 -0.15
C ILE A 223 -17.05 -11.97 -1.24
N ALA A 224 -15.80 -12.15 -0.86
CA ALA A 224 -14.64 -12.07 -1.75
C ALA A 224 -13.63 -13.20 -1.43
N PRO A 225 -13.89 -14.44 -1.86
CA PRO A 225 -13.07 -15.61 -1.51
C PRO A 225 -11.58 -15.43 -1.82
N MET A 226 -11.24 -14.75 -2.92
CA MET A 226 -9.85 -14.49 -3.31
C MET A 226 -9.12 -13.54 -2.37
N SER A 227 -9.82 -12.79 -1.52
CA SER A 227 -9.20 -11.91 -0.52
C SER A 227 -8.89 -12.60 0.82
N VAL A 228 -9.30 -13.87 1.00
CA VAL A 228 -9.19 -14.55 2.31
C VAL A 228 -7.74 -14.68 2.77
N SER A 229 -6.80 -14.90 1.86
CA SER A 229 -5.38 -14.93 2.22
C SER A 229 -4.95 -13.61 2.86
N LEU A 230 -5.20 -12.48 2.22
CA LEU A 230 -4.84 -11.15 2.74
C LEU A 230 -5.61 -10.80 4.02
N VAL A 231 -6.95 -10.89 3.98
CA VAL A 231 -7.80 -10.58 5.14
C VAL A 231 -7.48 -11.51 6.30
N GLY A 232 -7.30 -12.81 6.03
CA GLY A 232 -7.02 -13.81 7.05
C GLY A 232 -5.71 -13.55 7.78
N PHE A 233 -4.63 -13.24 7.05
CA PHE A 233 -3.32 -12.94 7.65
C PHE A 233 -3.36 -11.61 8.43
N LEU A 234 -4.04 -10.58 7.91
CA LEU A 234 -4.27 -9.32 8.62
C LEU A 234 -5.05 -9.56 9.93
N MET A 235 -6.15 -10.28 9.85
CA MET A 235 -7.01 -10.58 11.00
C MET A 235 -6.35 -11.54 11.98
N PHE A 236 -5.51 -12.46 11.52
CA PHE A 236 -4.71 -13.32 12.38
C PHE A 236 -3.71 -12.50 13.21
N GLY A 237 -3.01 -11.55 12.58
CA GLY A 237 -2.14 -10.61 13.30
C GLY A 237 -2.90 -9.84 14.38
N ASN A 238 -4.10 -9.35 14.07
CA ASN A 238 -4.94 -8.69 15.05
C ASN A 238 -5.41 -9.61 16.17
N LEU A 239 -5.76 -10.85 15.85
CA LEU A 239 -6.14 -11.85 16.86
C LEU A 239 -4.99 -12.14 17.82
N LEU A 240 -3.74 -12.19 17.35
CA LEU A 240 -2.56 -12.33 18.20
C LEU A 240 -2.46 -11.19 19.24
N ARG A 241 -2.80 -9.98 18.83
CA ARG A 241 -2.82 -8.81 19.72
C ARG A 241 -3.96 -8.89 20.74
N GLU A 242 -5.18 -9.17 20.30
CA GLU A 242 -6.39 -9.05 21.13
C GLU A 242 -6.64 -10.26 22.03
N CYS A 243 -6.04 -11.43 21.75
CA CYS A 243 -6.22 -12.63 22.57
C CYS A 243 -5.68 -12.48 24.00
N GLY A 244 -4.63 -11.66 24.20
CA GLY A 244 -4.03 -11.35 25.50
C GLY A 244 -3.29 -12.53 26.17
N CYS A 245 -3.08 -13.64 25.46
CA CYS A 245 -2.27 -14.76 25.93
C CYS A 245 -0.94 -14.92 25.16
N LEU A 246 -0.76 -14.19 24.05
CA LEU A 246 0.40 -14.25 23.16
C LEU A 246 1.10 -12.89 23.03
N GLU A 247 1.17 -12.10 24.11
CA GLU A 247 1.73 -10.73 24.12
C GLU A 247 3.11 -10.66 23.46
N ARG A 248 4.03 -11.54 23.83
CA ARG A 248 5.38 -11.58 23.28
C ARG A 248 5.39 -11.88 21.78
N LEU A 249 4.53 -12.80 21.32
CA LEU A 249 4.41 -13.14 19.90
C LEU A 249 3.79 -12.00 19.12
N SER A 250 2.78 -11.33 19.67
CA SER A 250 2.18 -10.12 19.11
C SER A 250 3.24 -9.03 18.93
N GLN A 251 4.09 -8.82 19.92
CA GLN A 251 5.14 -7.82 19.87
C GLN A 251 6.22 -8.17 18.83
N THR A 252 6.65 -9.43 18.78
CA THR A 252 7.55 -9.92 17.73
C THR A 252 6.95 -9.74 16.32
N ALA A 253 5.65 -9.96 16.18
CA ALA A 253 4.98 -9.75 14.89
C ALA A 253 4.94 -8.27 14.46
N GLN A 254 4.71 -7.37 15.42
CA GLN A 254 4.64 -5.92 15.18
C GLN A 254 6.01 -5.32 14.82
N ASP A 255 7.05 -5.74 15.53
CA ASP A 255 8.38 -5.12 15.46
C ASP A 255 9.32 -5.95 14.57
N ASP A 256 9.71 -7.14 14.99
CA ASP A 256 10.75 -7.91 14.32
C ASP A 256 10.29 -8.50 12.98
N LEU A 257 9.12 -9.15 12.96
CA LEU A 257 8.60 -9.77 11.73
C LEU A 257 8.28 -8.72 10.67
N ALA A 258 7.54 -7.67 11.03
CA ALA A 258 7.18 -6.61 10.10
C ALA A 258 8.41 -5.93 9.51
N ASN A 259 9.40 -5.58 10.35
CA ASN A 259 10.64 -4.95 9.90
C ASN A 259 11.47 -5.86 8.99
N LEU A 260 11.65 -7.14 9.37
CA LEU A 260 12.41 -8.11 8.60
C LEU A 260 11.77 -8.36 7.23
N ILE A 261 10.45 -8.59 7.21
CA ILE A 261 9.71 -8.81 5.96
C ILE A 261 9.73 -7.55 5.08
N THR A 262 9.58 -6.36 5.66
CA THR A 262 9.64 -5.10 4.90
C THR A 262 11.00 -4.91 4.24
N LEU A 263 12.10 -5.20 4.96
CA LEU A 263 13.45 -5.15 4.42
C LEU A 263 13.63 -6.13 3.25
N LEU A 264 13.23 -7.39 3.45
CA LEU A 264 13.32 -8.42 2.40
C LEU A 264 12.46 -8.06 1.20
N LEU A 265 11.24 -7.58 1.43
CA LEU A 265 10.32 -7.16 0.39
C LEU A 265 10.89 -5.98 -0.43
N GLY A 266 11.49 -4.99 0.24
CA GLY A 266 12.11 -3.85 -0.43
C GLY A 266 13.25 -4.26 -1.37
N ILE A 267 14.15 -5.14 -0.93
CA ILE A 267 15.23 -5.69 -1.79
C ILE A 267 14.63 -6.54 -2.90
N THR A 268 13.67 -7.40 -2.60
CA THR A 268 13.09 -8.34 -3.56
C THR A 268 12.34 -7.61 -4.68
N ILE A 269 11.54 -6.57 -4.35
CA ILE A 269 10.81 -5.76 -5.33
C ILE A 269 11.76 -5.06 -6.31
N SER A 270 13.01 -4.79 -5.92
CA SER A 270 13.98 -4.17 -6.83
C SER A 270 14.24 -5.00 -8.09
N PHE A 271 13.97 -6.31 -8.09
CA PHE A 271 13.97 -7.14 -9.30
C PHE A 271 13.13 -6.52 -10.43
N SER A 272 11.99 -5.94 -10.08
CA SER A 272 11.09 -5.29 -11.02
C SER A 272 11.55 -3.90 -11.47
N MET A 273 12.66 -3.41 -10.92
CA MET A 273 13.25 -2.11 -11.26
C MET A 273 14.41 -2.24 -12.25
N GLN A 274 14.47 -3.34 -13.02
CA GLN A 274 15.43 -3.49 -14.11
C GLN A 274 15.22 -2.41 -15.17
N ALA A 275 16.30 -1.77 -15.60
CA ALA A 275 16.27 -0.58 -16.44
C ALA A 275 15.49 -0.77 -17.75
N GLU A 276 15.61 -1.92 -18.39
CA GLU A 276 14.94 -2.22 -19.65
C GLU A 276 13.43 -2.31 -19.51
N GLN A 277 12.93 -2.81 -18.36
CA GLN A 277 11.52 -2.96 -18.08
C GLN A 277 10.92 -1.69 -17.45
N PHE A 278 11.71 -0.96 -16.67
CA PHE A 278 11.22 0.18 -15.90
C PHE A 278 11.27 1.49 -16.68
N VAL A 279 12.30 1.72 -17.51
CA VAL A 279 12.48 2.96 -18.26
C VAL A 279 11.75 2.88 -19.61
N ASN A 280 10.43 2.89 -19.54
CA ASN A 280 9.53 2.93 -20.71
C ASN A 280 8.35 3.90 -20.47
N LEU A 281 7.62 4.22 -21.56
CA LEU A 281 6.51 5.15 -21.50
C LEU A 281 5.34 4.63 -20.65
N ASP A 282 5.05 3.34 -20.74
CA ASP A 282 3.95 2.71 -19.99
C ASP A 282 4.16 2.82 -18.50
N THR A 283 5.39 2.62 -18.01
CA THR A 283 5.73 2.82 -16.60
C THR A 283 5.43 4.25 -16.13
N VAL A 284 5.75 5.26 -16.94
CA VAL A 284 5.46 6.66 -16.61
C VAL A 284 3.95 6.89 -16.56
N ILE A 285 3.19 6.33 -17.51
CA ILE A 285 1.73 6.41 -17.53
C ILE A 285 1.13 5.71 -16.31
N ILE A 286 1.60 4.51 -15.97
CA ILE A 286 1.14 3.74 -14.80
C ILE A 286 1.39 4.53 -13.51
N MET A 287 2.58 5.10 -13.36
CA MET A 287 2.87 5.97 -12.22
C MET A 287 1.94 7.19 -12.21
N GLY A 288 1.71 7.85 -13.35
CA GLY A 288 0.75 8.95 -13.43
C GLY A 288 -0.67 8.55 -13.03
N LEU A 289 -1.17 7.43 -13.54
CA LEU A 289 -2.50 6.89 -13.20
C LEU A 289 -2.61 6.52 -11.71
N GLY A 290 -1.59 5.88 -11.14
CA GLY A 290 -1.54 5.57 -9.72
C GLY A 290 -1.59 6.82 -8.85
N LEU A 291 -0.88 7.89 -9.23
CA LEU A 291 -0.96 9.18 -8.55
C LEU A 291 -2.37 9.78 -8.61
N VAL A 292 -2.99 9.73 -9.78
CA VAL A 292 -4.38 10.18 -9.97
C VAL A 292 -5.31 9.36 -9.08
N ALA A 293 -5.20 8.03 -9.09
CA ALA A 293 -5.99 7.14 -8.24
C ALA A 293 -5.88 7.54 -6.77
N PHE A 294 -4.67 7.69 -6.26
CA PHE A 294 -4.41 8.05 -4.87
C PHE A 294 -5.00 9.43 -4.47
N VAL A 295 -4.88 10.44 -5.35
CA VAL A 295 -5.48 11.76 -5.12
C VAL A 295 -7.00 11.65 -5.08
N PHE A 296 -7.60 10.90 -6.01
CA PHE A 296 -9.07 10.73 -6.06
C PHE A 296 -9.61 9.85 -4.94
N ASP A 297 -8.87 8.90 -4.42
CA ASP A 297 -9.24 8.15 -3.21
C ASP A 297 -9.33 9.09 -2.00
N SER A 298 -8.33 9.94 -1.81
CA SER A 298 -8.36 10.97 -0.76
C SER A 298 -9.53 11.95 -0.94
N ILE A 299 -9.79 12.41 -2.16
CA ILE A 299 -10.91 13.30 -2.50
C ILE A 299 -12.25 12.60 -2.27
N GLY A 300 -12.39 11.35 -2.71
CA GLY A 300 -13.60 10.53 -2.57
C GLY A 300 -14.02 10.41 -1.12
N GLY A 301 -13.07 10.09 -0.22
CA GLY A 301 -13.33 10.04 1.21
C GLY A 301 -13.80 11.39 1.79
N VAL A 302 -13.14 12.50 1.40
CA VAL A 302 -13.55 13.86 1.83
C VAL A 302 -14.94 14.21 1.32
N MET A 303 -15.22 13.97 0.04
CA MET A 303 -16.51 14.29 -0.58
C MET A 303 -17.63 13.47 0.04
N PHE A 304 -17.37 12.20 0.35
CA PHE A 304 -18.34 11.36 1.06
C PHE A 304 -18.61 11.89 2.48
N ALA A 305 -17.59 12.34 3.21
CA ALA A 305 -17.80 12.98 4.52
C ALA A 305 -18.66 14.23 4.43
N LYS A 306 -18.46 15.05 3.38
CA LYS A 306 -19.31 16.22 3.11
C LYS A 306 -20.75 15.81 2.80
N LEU A 307 -20.93 14.77 1.98
CA LEU A 307 -22.27 14.24 1.67
C LEU A 307 -22.98 13.75 2.93
N LEU A 308 -22.28 12.98 3.78
CA LEU A 308 -22.84 12.54 5.06
C LEU A 308 -23.24 13.72 5.96
N ASN A 309 -22.50 14.82 5.93
CA ASN A 309 -22.80 16.01 6.72
C ASN A 309 -24.08 16.73 6.29
N LEU A 310 -24.64 16.42 5.12
CA LEU A 310 -25.97 16.93 4.71
C LEU A 310 -27.09 16.20 5.43
N PHE A 311 -26.88 14.94 5.83
CA PHE A 311 -27.90 14.08 6.44
C PHE A 311 -27.70 13.88 7.94
N CYS A 312 -26.50 14.11 8.47
CA CYS A 312 -26.18 13.88 9.87
C CYS A 312 -26.33 15.15 10.72
N LYS A 313 -26.97 15.03 11.88
CA LYS A 313 -27.03 16.12 12.88
C LYS A 313 -25.67 16.42 13.47
N ASN A 314 -24.90 15.39 13.80
CA ASN A 314 -23.51 15.51 14.28
C ASN A 314 -22.58 15.47 13.07
N LYS A 315 -22.01 16.62 12.73
CA LYS A 315 -21.13 16.76 11.59
C LYS A 315 -19.77 16.13 11.85
N VAL A 316 -19.22 15.51 10.82
CA VAL A 316 -17.88 14.92 10.81
C VAL A 316 -16.93 15.89 10.13
N ASN A 317 -15.73 16.06 10.66
CA ASN A 317 -14.68 16.80 9.94
C ASN A 317 -14.35 16.08 8.62
N PRO A 318 -14.54 16.75 7.46
CA PRO A 318 -14.36 16.08 6.16
C PRO A 318 -12.98 15.49 5.96
N MET A 319 -11.92 16.01 6.61
CA MET A 319 -10.58 15.45 6.52
C MET A 319 -10.51 14.00 7.01
N VAL A 320 -11.36 13.61 7.99
CA VAL A 320 -11.37 12.24 8.50
C VAL A 320 -11.75 11.24 7.41
N GLY A 321 -12.58 11.65 6.44
CA GLY A 321 -12.91 10.81 5.28
C GLY A 321 -11.70 10.45 4.43
N ALA A 322 -10.74 11.36 4.25
CA ALA A 322 -9.51 11.07 3.52
C ALA A 322 -8.62 10.02 4.21
N ALA A 323 -8.78 9.83 5.54
CA ALA A 323 -8.04 8.78 6.24
C ALA A 323 -8.49 7.36 5.86
N GLY A 324 -9.60 7.22 5.12
CA GLY A 324 -10.11 5.93 4.64
C GLY A 324 -9.25 5.22 3.59
N ILE A 325 -8.13 5.78 3.15
CA ILE A 325 -7.12 5.06 2.36
C ILE A 325 -6.37 4.06 3.23
N SER A 326 -5.74 3.06 2.59
CA SER A 326 -5.10 1.95 3.32
C SER A 326 -3.72 2.28 3.92
N ALA A 327 -3.12 3.43 3.63
CA ALA A 327 -1.80 3.82 4.14
C ALA A 327 -1.79 4.01 5.66
N PHE A 328 -1.75 2.89 6.39
CA PHE A 328 -1.74 2.84 7.86
C PHE A 328 -0.30 2.87 8.41
N PRO A 329 -0.01 3.61 9.49
CA PRO A 329 -0.85 4.61 10.18
C PRO A 329 -0.65 6.05 9.66
N MET A 330 -0.01 6.22 8.49
CA MET A 330 0.47 7.51 8.01
C MET A 330 -0.67 8.47 7.69
N SER A 331 -1.73 8.00 7.04
CA SER A 331 -2.89 8.83 6.71
C SER A 331 -3.53 9.42 7.97
N ALA A 332 -3.71 8.64 9.02
CA ALA A 332 -4.25 9.14 10.29
C ALA A 332 -3.37 10.24 10.92
N ARG A 333 -2.04 10.09 10.86
CA ARG A 333 -1.09 11.08 11.35
C ARG A 333 -1.15 12.39 10.54
N VAL A 334 -1.31 12.27 9.22
CA VAL A 334 -1.49 13.44 8.33
C VAL A 334 -2.74 14.23 8.72
N ILE A 335 -3.88 13.56 8.91
CA ILE A 335 -5.13 14.20 9.32
C ILE A 335 -4.99 14.88 10.69
N GLN A 336 -4.34 14.23 11.65
CA GLN A 336 -4.05 14.82 12.96
C GLN A 336 -3.21 16.10 12.83
N LYS A 337 -2.12 16.05 12.04
CA LYS A 337 -1.25 17.20 11.80
C LYS A 337 -2.02 18.38 11.18
N MET A 338 -2.81 18.10 10.13
CA MET A 338 -3.62 19.11 9.46
C MET A 338 -4.73 19.67 10.37
N GLY A 339 -5.28 18.86 11.27
CA GLY A 339 -6.25 19.29 12.28
C GLY A 339 -5.63 20.32 13.23
N ILE A 340 -4.46 20.02 13.79
CA ILE A 340 -3.72 20.93 14.69
C ILE A 340 -3.26 22.19 13.95
N GLU A 341 -2.85 22.08 12.68
CA GLU A 341 -2.49 23.25 11.84
C GLU A 341 -3.70 24.17 11.59
N ALA A 342 -4.90 23.63 11.50
CA ALA A 342 -6.12 24.42 11.30
C ALA A 342 -6.63 25.06 12.60
N ASP A 343 -6.52 24.34 13.72
CA ASP A 343 -6.83 24.77 15.07
C ASP A 343 -6.06 23.91 16.08
N SER A 344 -5.29 24.54 16.97
CA SER A 344 -4.38 23.86 17.91
C SER A 344 -5.09 22.89 18.88
N GLN A 345 -6.38 23.00 19.07
CA GLN A 345 -7.20 22.13 19.91
C GLN A 345 -7.95 21.05 19.12
N ASN A 346 -7.79 20.99 17.80
CA ASN A 346 -8.53 20.07 16.94
C ASN A 346 -7.81 18.71 16.83
N HIS A 347 -8.08 17.84 17.79
CA HIS A 347 -7.52 16.49 17.87
C HIS A 347 -8.38 15.47 17.10
N LEU A 348 -7.96 15.07 15.91
CA LEU A 348 -8.69 14.17 15.03
C LEU A 348 -8.12 12.74 14.96
N LEU A 349 -7.00 12.46 15.67
CA LEU A 349 -6.23 11.22 15.51
C LEU A 349 -7.10 9.96 15.65
N MET A 350 -7.87 9.84 16.73
CA MET A 350 -8.64 8.62 17.00
C MET A 350 -9.76 8.40 15.99
N HIS A 351 -10.36 9.47 15.49
CA HIS A 351 -11.35 9.39 14.40
C HIS A 351 -10.69 8.99 13.08
N ALA A 352 -9.54 9.58 12.78
CA ALA A 352 -8.76 9.26 11.58
C ALA A 352 -8.21 7.83 11.61
N VAL A 353 -7.76 7.34 12.78
CA VAL A 353 -7.35 5.93 12.96
C VAL A 353 -8.52 5.00 12.66
N GLY A 354 -9.72 5.28 13.18
CA GLY A 354 -10.90 4.45 12.87
C GLY A 354 -11.23 4.37 11.38
N ALA A 355 -11.15 5.50 10.66
CA ALA A 355 -11.35 5.53 9.21
C ALA A 355 -10.22 4.83 8.44
N ASN A 356 -8.96 5.02 8.88
CA ASN A 356 -7.79 4.42 8.25
C ASN A 356 -7.77 2.89 8.39
N VAL A 357 -8.13 2.41 9.57
CA VAL A 357 -8.31 0.97 9.84
C VAL A 357 -9.44 0.36 9.00
N ALA A 358 -10.54 1.11 8.82
CA ALA A 358 -11.60 0.71 7.89
C ALA A 358 -11.10 0.65 6.44
N GLY A 359 -10.20 1.56 6.06
CA GLY A 359 -9.53 1.57 4.76
C GLY A 359 -8.71 0.34 4.50
N GLN A 360 -7.98 -0.18 5.49
CA GLN A 360 -7.22 -1.42 5.38
C GLN A 360 -8.12 -2.61 5.01
N ILE A 361 -9.26 -2.76 5.68
CA ILE A 361 -10.21 -3.81 5.35
C ILE A 361 -10.82 -3.59 3.96
N ALA A 362 -11.18 -2.34 3.66
CA ALA A 362 -11.85 -2.00 2.42
C ALA A 362 -10.95 -2.20 1.19
N SER A 363 -9.65 -1.85 1.26
CA SER A 363 -8.69 -2.05 0.17
C SER A 363 -8.49 -3.52 -0.15
N VAL A 364 -8.32 -4.35 0.89
CA VAL A 364 -8.17 -5.80 0.72
C VAL A 364 -9.43 -6.43 0.14
N LEU A 365 -10.62 -6.00 0.60
CA LEU A 365 -11.89 -6.45 0.02
C LEU A 365 -12.05 -5.97 -1.43
N ALA A 366 -11.69 -4.72 -1.74
CA ALA A 366 -11.74 -4.20 -3.10
C ALA A 366 -10.82 -5.00 -4.04
N GLY A 367 -9.58 -5.29 -3.60
CA GLY A 367 -8.67 -6.18 -4.32
C GLY A 367 -9.27 -7.56 -4.57
N GLY A 368 -9.85 -8.19 -3.55
CA GLY A 368 -10.51 -9.49 -3.69
C GLY A 368 -11.73 -9.47 -4.60
N MET A 369 -12.51 -8.38 -4.59
CA MET A 369 -13.62 -8.19 -5.54
C MET A 369 -13.12 -8.05 -6.98
N ILE A 370 -12.04 -7.31 -7.22
CA ILE A 370 -11.40 -7.18 -8.52
C ILE A 370 -10.94 -8.57 -9.01
N LEU A 371 -10.27 -9.34 -8.15
CA LEU A 371 -9.81 -10.69 -8.47
C LEU A 371 -10.95 -11.66 -8.80
N ASN A 372 -12.14 -11.43 -8.28
CA ASN A 372 -13.30 -12.25 -8.59
C ASN A 372 -14.02 -11.78 -9.87
N LEU A 373 -14.15 -10.46 -10.07
CA LEU A 373 -14.94 -9.89 -11.16
C LEU A 373 -14.19 -9.86 -12.49
N VAL A 374 -12.92 -9.46 -12.49
CA VAL A 374 -12.14 -9.28 -13.74
C VAL A 374 -12.03 -10.56 -14.55
N PRO A 375 -11.70 -11.74 -13.97
CA PRO A 375 -11.68 -12.99 -14.73
C PRO A 375 -13.05 -13.42 -15.29
N GLN A 376 -14.15 -12.96 -14.66
CA GLN A 376 -15.50 -13.25 -15.17
C GLN A 376 -15.87 -12.36 -16.37
N LEU A 377 -15.35 -11.13 -16.40
CA LEU A 377 -15.57 -10.20 -17.52
C LEU A 377 -14.70 -10.51 -18.75
N LEU A 378 -13.65 -11.31 -18.57
CA LEU A 378 -12.74 -11.76 -19.63
C LEU A 378 -13.18 -13.08 -20.30
N LYS A 379 -14.21 -13.74 -19.76
CA LYS A 379 -14.84 -14.93 -20.35
C LYS A 379 -15.87 -14.56 -21.39
#